data_d0d38e4c3fc3d4f2d3e0836df73b394b
#
_entry.id   d0d38e4c3fc3d4f2d3e0836df73b394b
#
_cell.length_a   1.000
_cell.length_b   1.000
_cell.length_c   1.000
_cell.angle_alpha   90.00
_cell.angle_beta   90.00
_cell.angle_gamma   90.00
#
_symmetry.space_group_name_H-M   'P 1'
#
loop_
_entity.id
_entity.type
_entity.pdbx_description
1 polymer ?
#
loop_
_entity_poly.entity_id
_entity_poly.type
_entity_poly.pdbx_seq_one_letter_code
_entity_poly.pdbx_strand_id
1 'polypeptide(L)'
;METTFSMTRVQHIMRRDLIENWKSNLYGLLGIFAACFFPMLGFLWSAERWTEEGYPEVYSFERFCGNMLGIIGMVVSVAMIYYASHIMKCMDNKEKRISYLLLPATKLEKFFSRVLFVTIGTVLMILVALLALELTHYLLLPVFDLPAVYSQPMLVEVFSLRWAHASVDATGEPVYSWWLMQLLVWIFCLWNHSLFILGGSFWYKHPFLKTIGACLVVTILGGILFANLAEGGFLTRFSDWMQEHYQDTPQTVNGLLTIISVVFLLFTVFNWWLSYRLFTRSEVVKRKLWRL
;
A
#
# COMPACT_ATOMS: atom_id res chain seq x y z
N MET A 1 -33.10 -16.58 -13.76
CA MET A 1 -31.79 -16.98 -14.29
C MET A 1 -30.82 -17.02 -13.15
N GLU A 2 -30.49 -18.20 -12.65
CA GLU A 2 -29.39 -18.40 -11.73
C GLU A 2 -28.10 -18.15 -12.51
N THR A 3 -27.54 -16.98 -12.34
CA THR A 3 -26.28 -16.65 -12.99
C THR A 3 -25.16 -17.16 -12.12
N THR A 4 -24.67 -18.35 -12.40
CA THR A 4 -23.44 -18.87 -11.80
C THR A 4 -22.29 -17.89 -12.06
N PHE A 5 -21.37 -17.75 -11.08
CA PHE A 5 -20.19 -16.91 -11.21
C PHE A 5 -19.34 -17.34 -12.43
N SER A 6 -18.92 -16.39 -13.25
CA SER A 6 -18.11 -16.65 -14.46
C SER A 6 -16.88 -15.75 -14.51
N MET A 7 -15.70 -16.35 -14.50
CA MET A 7 -14.43 -15.63 -14.61
C MET A 7 -14.29 -14.93 -15.97
N THR A 8 -14.87 -15.49 -17.03
CA THR A 8 -14.88 -14.87 -18.37
C THR A 8 -15.61 -13.52 -18.36
N ARG A 9 -16.75 -13.41 -17.67
CA ARG A 9 -17.46 -12.13 -17.52
C ARG A 9 -16.64 -11.12 -16.73
N VAL A 10 -15.93 -11.55 -15.67
CA VAL A 10 -15.00 -10.69 -14.91
C VAL A 10 -13.90 -10.14 -15.81
N GLN A 11 -13.28 -10.99 -16.65
CA GLN A 11 -12.24 -10.56 -17.59
C GLN A 11 -12.77 -9.53 -18.61
N HIS A 12 -13.98 -9.73 -19.15
CA HIS A 12 -14.59 -8.75 -20.06
C HIS A 12 -14.83 -7.40 -19.41
N ILE A 13 -15.30 -7.37 -18.14
CA ILE A 13 -15.46 -6.13 -17.39
C ILE A 13 -14.11 -5.46 -17.17
N MET A 14 -13.08 -6.20 -16.77
CA MET A 14 -11.73 -5.65 -16.58
C MET A 14 -11.13 -5.09 -17.86
N ARG A 15 -11.29 -5.81 -18.98
CA ARG A 15 -10.84 -5.33 -20.29
C ARG A 15 -11.53 -4.03 -20.69
N ARG A 16 -12.84 -3.94 -20.50
CA ARG A 16 -13.61 -2.70 -20.74
C ARG A 16 -13.06 -1.57 -19.89
N ASP A 17 -12.89 -1.78 -18.57
CA ASP A 17 -12.41 -0.77 -17.64
C ASP A 17 -10.99 -0.29 -18.01
N LEU A 18 -10.13 -1.19 -18.50
CA LEU A 18 -8.79 -0.86 -18.97
C LEU A 18 -8.84 0.05 -20.20
N ILE A 19 -9.71 -0.27 -21.17
CA ILE A 19 -9.86 0.50 -22.42
C ILE A 19 -10.50 1.86 -22.13
N GLU A 20 -11.54 1.92 -21.32
CA GLU A 20 -12.22 3.18 -20.96
C GLU A 20 -11.32 4.14 -20.17
N ASN A 21 -10.41 3.63 -19.34
CA ASN A 21 -9.56 4.44 -18.46
C ASN A 21 -8.08 4.47 -18.87
N TRP A 22 -7.71 4.05 -20.10
CA TRP A 22 -6.32 3.91 -20.51
C TRP A 22 -5.49 5.20 -20.34
N LYS A 23 -6.05 6.37 -20.68
CA LYS A 23 -5.38 7.66 -20.49
C LYS A 23 -5.11 7.95 -19.01
N SER A 24 -6.10 7.71 -18.14
CA SER A 24 -5.93 7.91 -16.69
C SER A 24 -4.89 6.96 -16.10
N ASN A 25 -4.85 5.71 -16.58
CA ASN A 25 -3.87 4.73 -16.15
C ASN A 25 -2.46 5.10 -16.64
N LEU A 26 -2.34 5.59 -17.88
CA LEU A 26 -1.06 6.08 -18.43
C LEU A 26 -0.54 7.27 -17.63
N TYR A 27 -1.38 8.27 -17.33
CA TYR A 27 -0.98 9.41 -16.49
C TYR A 27 -0.59 8.96 -15.08
N GLY A 28 -1.27 7.96 -14.54
CA GLY A 28 -0.91 7.37 -13.25
C GLY A 28 0.45 6.69 -13.27
N LEU A 29 0.72 5.90 -14.31
CA LEU A 29 2.03 5.27 -14.53
C LEU A 29 3.15 6.31 -14.65
N LEU A 30 2.95 7.34 -15.49
CA LEU A 30 3.90 8.44 -15.63
C LEU A 30 4.10 9.21 -14.32
N GLY A 31 3.05 9.40 -13.54
CA GLY A 31 3.12 10.04 -12.23
C GLY A 31 3.95 9.24 -11.22
N ILE A 32 3.75 7.92 -11.14
CA ILE A 32 4.54 7.03 -10.29
C ILE A 32 6.01 7.03 -10.73
N PHE A 33 6.25 6.88 -12.04
CA PHE A 33 7.59 6.95 -12.61
C PHE A 33 8.28 8.26 -12.26
N ALA A 34 7.65 9.40 -12.55
CA ALA A 34 8.22 10.73 -12.30
C ALA A 34 8.51 10.96 -10.80
N ALA A 35 7.62 10.52 -9.91
CA ALA A 35 7.79 10.66 -8.47
C ALA A 35 9.00 9.88 -7.92
N CYS A 36 9.42 8.79 -8.59
CA CYS A 36 10.64 8.06 -8.26
C CYS A 36 11.85 8.57 -9.04
N PHE A 37 11.66 9.00 -10.29
CA PHE A 37 12.71 9.42 -11.20
C PHE A 37 13.41 10.71 -10.75
N PHE A 38 12.67 11.75 -10.39
CA PHE A 38 13.30 13.02 -9.99
C PHE A 38 14.15 12.91 -8.71
N PRO A 39 13.71 12.23 -7.64
CA PRO A 39 14.58 11.97 -6.50
C PRO A 39 15.81 11.13 -6.88
N MET A 40 15.65 10.11 -7.74
CA MET A 40 16.77 9.31 -8.23
C MET A 40 17.83 10.17 -8.90
N LEU A 41 17.44 11.11 -9.79
CA LEU A 41 18.36 12.07 -10.41
C LEU A 41 19.11 12.91 -9.36
N GLY A 42 18.39 13.42 -8.37
CA GLY A 42 18.98 14.20 -7.28
C GLY A 42 20.00 13.39 -6.47
N PHE A 43 19.72 12.12 -6.25
CA PHE A 43 20.64 11.24 -5.52
C PHE A 43 21.87 10.85 -6.37
N LEU A 44 21.73 10.59 -7.67
CA LEU A 44 22.86 10.33 -8.57
C LEU A 44 23.77 11.56 -8.67
N TRP A 45 23.20 12.74 -8.84
CA TRP A 45 23.95 13.99 -8.84
C TRP A 45 24.69 14.25 -7.52
N SER A 46 24.06 13.97 -6.39
CA SER A 46 24.70 14.06 -5.09
C SER A 46 25.87 13.07 -4.96
N ALA A 47 25.69 11.84 -5.46
CA ALA A 47 26.73 10.82 -5.44
C ALA A 47 27.96 11.20 -6.27
N GLU A 48 27.74 11.72 -7.49
CA GLU A 48 28.80 12.24 -8.37
C GLU A 48 29.60 13.34 -7.67
N ARG A 49 28.91 14.36 -7.16
CA ARG A 49 29.53 15.50 -6.48
C ARG A 49 30.40 15.08 -5.30
N TRP A 50 29.91 14.18 -4.42
CA TRP A 50 30.70 13.70 -3.29
C TRP A 50 31.88 12.83 -3.72
N THR A 51 31.77 12.15 -4.84
CA THR A 51 32.87 11.38 -5.45
C THR A 51 33.96 12.32 -5.97
N GLU A 52 33.58 13.39 -6.68
CA GLU A 52 34.52 14.41 -7.17
C GLU A 52 35.21 15.17 -6.04
N GLU A 53 34.52 15.46 -4.94
CA GLU A 53 35.11 16.11 -3.75
C GLU A 53 36.04 15.18 -2.95
N GLY A 54 36.20 13.91 -3.36
CA GLY A 54 37.10 12.93 -2.72
C GLY A 54 36.52 12.21 -1.52
N TYR A 55 35.19 12.24 -1.35
CA TYR A 55 34.49 11.59 -0.25
C TYR A 55 33.47 10.54 -0.73
N PRO A 56 33.86 9.54 -1.53
CA PRO A 56 32.91 8.55 -2.09
C PRO A 56 32.21 7.72 -1.00
N GLU A 57 32.80 7.59 0.20
CA GLU A 57 32.22 6.87 1.32
C GLU A 57 30.97 7.58 1.92
N VAL A 58 30.89 8.92 1.77
CA VAL A 58 29.75 9.70 2.29
C VAL A 58 28.48 9.37 1.56
N TYR A 59 28.56 9.03 0.28
CA TYR A 59 27.41 8.67 -0.54
C TYR A 59 27.64 7.34 -1.27
N SER A 60 27.66 6.25 -0.49
CA SER A 60 27.84 4.90 -1.03
C SER A 60 26.60 4.45 -1.82
N PHE A 61 26.79 3.47 -2.74
CA PHE A 61 25.67 2.84 -3.46
C PHE A 61 24.63 2.25 -2.50
N GLU A 62 25.04 1.74 -1.38
CA GLU A 62 24.16 1.27 -0.31
C GLU A 62 23.25 2.38 0.22
N ARG A 63 23.80 3.55 0.54
CA ARG A 63 23.03 4.72 0.99
C ARG A 63 22.07 5.21 -0.09
N PHE A 64 22.51 5.22 -1.35
CA PHE A 64 21.66 5.52 -2.49
C PHE A 64 20.46 4.59 -2.55
N CYS A 65 20.68 3.27 -2.48
CA CYS A 65 19.60 2.28 -2.47
C CYS A 65 18.68 2.43 -1.25
N GLY A 66 19.22 2.75 -0.07
CA GLY A 66 18.42 3.02 1.14
C GLY A 66 17.50 4.22 1.00
N ASN A 67 17.99 5.31 0.43
CA ASN A 67 17.18 6.49 0.14
C ASN A 67 16.10 6.18 -0.91
N MET A 68 16.45 5.43 -1.96
CA MET A 68 15.49 4.99 -2.97
C MET A 68 14.42 4.07 -2.41
N LEU A 69 14.76 3.17 -1.48
CA LEU A 69 13.79 2.33 -0.77
C LEU A 69 12.71 3.18 -0.08
N GLY A 70 13.12 4.23 0.64
CA GLY A 70 12.21 5.15 1.30
C GLY A 70 11.26 5.86 0.33
N ILE A 71 11.79 6.39 -0.78
CA ILE A 71 11.00 7.06 -1.81
C ILE A 71 10.06 6.07 -2.51
N ILE A 72 10.56 4.94 -2.98
CA ILE A 72 9.76 3.91 -3.64
C ILE A 72 8.67 3.42 -2.69
N GLY A 73 8.99 3.12 -1.44
CA GLY A 73 8.02 2.68 -0.43
C GLY A 73 6.90 3.69 -0.21
N MET A 74 7.23 4.98 -0.10
CA MET A 74 6.26 6.06 0.04
C MET A 74 5.37 6.18 -1.22
N VAL A 75 5.96 6.23 -2.41
CA VAL A 75 5.23 6.37 -3.67
C VAL A 75 4.31 5.18 -3.92
N VAL A 76 4.80 3.95 -3.70
CA VAL A 76 4.02 2.72 -3.82
C VAL A 76 2.84 2.73 -2.85
N SER A 77 3.07 3.08 -1.58
CA SER A 77 2.02 3.15 -0.56
C SER A 77 0.94 4.16 -0.94
N VAL A 78 1.33 5.37 -1.33
CA VAL A 78 0.39 6.42 -1.78
C VAL A 78 -0.37 5.98 -3.02
N ALA A 79 0.28 5.37 -4.01
CA ALA A 79 -0.38 4.87 -5.22
C ALA A 79 -1.41 3.79 -4.88
N MET A 80 -1.05 2.80 -4.06
CA MET A 80 -1.94 1.70 -3.67
C MET A 80 -3.20 2.22 -2.98
N ILE A 81 -3.07 3.11 -1.98
CA ILE A 81 -4.23 3.66 -1.26
C ILE A 81 -5.06 4.63 -2.12
N TYR A 82 -4.42 5.40 -3.02
CA TYR A 82 -5.10 6.28 -3.96
C TYR A 82 -6.00 5.49 -4.91
N TYR A 83 -5.46 4.47 -5.59
CA TYR A 83 -6.24 3.63 -6.50
C TYR A 83 -7.31 2.82 -5.77
N ALA A 84 -7.02 2.29 -4.58
CA ALA A 84 -7.98 1.61 -3.73
C ALA A 84 -9.19 2.51 -3.41
N SER A 85 -8.94 3.77 -3.06
CA SER A 85 -10.01 4.73 -2.76
C SER A 85 -10.92 5.02 -3.96
N HIS A 86 -10.42 4.85 -5.19
CA HIS A 86 -11.15 5.10 -6.44
C HIS A 86 -11.85 3.85 -7.00
N ILE A 87 -12.08 2.82 -6.16
CA ILE A 87 -12.75 1.58 -6.57
C ILE A 87 -14.10 1.83 -7.25
N MET A 88 -14.87 2.83 -6.80
CA MET A 88 -16.20 3.19 -7.34
C MET A 88 -16.16 4.30 -8.40
N LYS A 89 -15.00 4.61 -9.00
CA LYS A 89 -14.85 5.62 -10.06
C LYS A 89 -15.76 5.34 -11.27
N CYS A 90 -16.07 4.07 -11.53
CA CYS A 90 -17.04 3.68 -12.57
C CYS A 90 -18.49 4.11 -12.29
N MET A 91 -18.77 4.65 -11.09
CA MET A 91 -20.11 5.09 -10.67
C MET A 91 -20.14 6.56 -10.22
N ASP A 92 -19.14 7.37 -10.52
CA ASP A 92 -19.04 8.78 -10.14
C ASP A 92 -20.21 9.61 -10.66
N ASN A 93 -20.59 9.41 -11.92
CA ASN A 93 -21.67 10.12 -12.59
C ASN A 93 -22.89 9.22 -12.77
N LYS A 94 -24.08 9.82 -12.88
CA LYS A 94 -25.34 9.10 -13.08
C LYS A 94 -25.30 8.20 -14.31
N GLU A 95 -24.79 8.70 -15.44
CA GLU A 95 -24.68 7.96 -16.70
C GLU A 95 -23.75 6.74 -16.57
N LYS A 96 -22.56 6.94 -16.00
CA LYS A 96 -21.60 5.85 -15.75
C LYS A 96 -22.19 4.80 -14.82
N ARG A 97 -22.92 5.24 -13.78
CA ARG A 97 -23.59 4.33 -12.84
C ARG A 97 -24.64 3.48 -13.51
N ILE A 98 -25.51 4.07 -14.33
CA ILE A 98 -26.53 3.35 -15.10
C ILE A 98 -25.84 2.34 -16.03
N SER A 99 -24.87 2.78 -16.82
CA SER A 99 -24.11 1.91 -17.72
C SER A 99 -23.46 0.73 -17.00
N TYR A 100 -22.84 0.99 -15.83
CA TYR A 100 -22.18 -0.07 -15.07
C TYR A 100 -23.15 -1.06 -14.41
N LEU A 101 -24.26 -0.56 -13.85
CA LEU A 101 -25.27 -1.41 -13.20
C LEU A 101 -26.06 -2.26 -14.20
N LEU A 102 -26.23 -1.80 -15.44
CA LEU A 102 -26.90 -2.53 -16.52
C LEU A 102 -26.03 -3.62 -17.19
N LEU A 103 -24.74 -3.72 -16.86
CA LEU A 103 -23.90 -4.79 -17.40
C LEU A 103 -24.49 -6.16 -17.09
N PRO A 104 -24.47 -7.13 -18.05
CA PRO A 104 -25.02 -8.46 -17.87
C PRO A 104 -24.06 -9.35 -17.02
N ALA A 105 -23.87 -8.98 -15.76
CA ALA A 105 -23.03 -9.68 -14.80
C ALA A 105 -23.61 -9.57 -13.40
N THR A 106 -23.31 -10.53 -12.54
CA THR A 106 -23.76 -10.53 -11.15
C THR A 106 -23.12 -9.39 -10.35
N LYS A 107 -23.76 -8.98 -9.25
CA LYS A 107 -23.20 -7.95 -8.36
C LYS A 107 -21.81 -8.36 -7.82
N LEU A 108 -21.62 -9.64 -7.54
CA LEU A 108 -20.34 -10.17 -7.07
C LEU A 108 -19.25 -10.08 -8.14
N GLU A 109 -19.54 -10.45 -9.39
CA GLU A 109 -18.59 -10.34 -10.49
C GLU A 109 -18.17 -8.88 -10.75
N LYS A 110 -19.14 -7.95 -10.69
CA LYS A 110 -18.88 -6.51 -10.84
C LYS A 110 -17.97 -5.97 -9.73
N PHE A 111 -18.27 -6.32 -8.48
CA PHE A 111 -17.45 -5.90 -7.35
C PHE A 111 -16.06 -6.52 -7.39
N PHE A 112 -15.99 -7.84 -7.63
CA PHE A 112 -14.75 -8.59 -7.71
C PHE A 112 -13.82 -8.07 -8.82
N SER A 113 -14.37 -7.78 -10.01
CA SER A 113 -13.58 -7.18 -11.10
C SER A 113 -12.97 -5.83 -10.70
N ARG A 114 -13.69 -5.00 -9.93
CA ARG A 114 -13.18 -3.72 -9.44
C ARG A 114 -12.09 -3.89 -8.39
N VAL A 115 -12.27 -4.82 -7.44
CA VAL A 115 -11.23 -5.14 -6.46
C VAL A 115 -9.96 -5.62 -7.15
N LEU A 116 -10.08 -6.56 -8.11
CA LEU A 116 -8.93 -7.02 -8.89
C LEU A 116 -8.25 -5.89 -9.66
N PHE A 117 -9.04 -5.01 -10.28
CA PHE A 117 -8.51 -3.90 -11.05
C PHE A 117 -7.71 -2.91 -10.18
N VAL A 118 -8.25 -2.51 -9.03
CA VAL A 118 -7.56 -1.55 -8.15
C VAL A 118 -6.44 -2.18 -7.32
N THR A 119 -6.36 -3.50 -7.23
CA THR A 119 -5.30 -4.22 -6.51
C THR A 119 -4.24 -4.71 -7.50
N ILE A 120 -4.57 -5.73 -8.29
CA ILE A 120 -3.61 -6.35 -9.23
C ILE A 120 -3.24 -5.38 -10.35
N GLY A 121 -4.21 -4.64 -10.90
CA GLY A 121 -3.95 -3.64 -11.94
C GLY A 121 -2.99 -2.55 -11.47
N THR A 122 -3.14 -2.07 -10.24
CA THR A 122 -2.22 -1.07 -9.66
C THR A 122 -0.83 -1.67 -9.40
N VAL A 123 -0.75 -2.90 -8.88
CA VAL A 123 0.55 -3.59 -8.70
C VAL A 123 1.28 -3.74 -10.03
N LEU A 124 0.60 -4.18 -11.08
CA LEU A 124 1.20 -4.30 -12.42
C LEU A 124 1.68 -2.94 -12.96
N MET A 125 0.91 -1.89 -12.76
CA MET A 125 1.30 -0.53 -13.16
C MET A 125 2.54 -0.04 -12.40
N ILE A 126 2.62 -0.31 -11.09
CA ILE A 126 3.80 0.00 -10.26
C ILE A 126 5.01 -0.78 -10.76
N LEU A 127 4.87 -2.08 -11.03
CA LEU A 127 5.96 -2.91 -11.54
C LEU A 127 6.50 -2.37 -12.87
N VAL A 128 5.63 -1.98 -13.79
CA VAL A 128 6.06 -1.38 -15.06
C VAL A 128 6.79 -0.07 -14.84
N ALA A 129 6.31 0.78 -13.93
CA ALA A 129 6.98 2.05 -13.59
C ALA A 129 8.37 1.83 -12.96
N LEU A 130 8.49 0.84 -12.07
CA LEU A 130 9.78 0.50 -11.45
C LEU A 130 10.77 -0.13 -12.44
N LEU A 131 10.32 -0.99 -13.35
CA LEU A 131 11.16 -1.52 -14.41
C LEU A 131 11.64 -0.41 -15.37
N ALA A 132 10.78 0.55 -15.68
CA ALA A 132 11.17 1.73 -16.45
C ALA A 132 12.19 2.59 -15.69
N LEU A 133 12.04 2.71 -14.37
CA LEU A 133 12.99 3.41 -13.50
C LEU A 133 14.37 2.74 -13.50
N GLU A 134 14.40 1.41 -13.37
CA GLU A 134 15.65 0.63 -13.44
C GLU A 134 16.35 0.80 -14.79
N LEU A 135 15.59 0.70 -15.89
CA LEU A 135 16.13 0.93 -17.23
C LEU A 135 16.72 2.35 -17.35
N THR A 136 16.01 3.35 -16.81
CA THR A 136 16.48 4.73 -16.83
C THR A 136 17.72 4.92 -15.97
N HIS A 137 17.84 4.24 -14.85
CA HIS A 137 19.05 4.21 -14.03
C HIS A 137 20.27 3.78 -14.87
N TYR A 138 20.20 2.66 -15.58
CA TYR A 138 21.28 2.21 -16.47
C TYR A 138 21.59 3.18 -17.62
N LEU A 139 20.57 3.83 -18.19
CA LEU A 139 20.76 4.81 -19.27
C LEU A 139 21.44 6.08 -18.78
N LEU A 140 21.32 6.42 -17.50
CA LEU A 140 21.92 7.61 -16.90
C LEU A 140 23.35 7.39 -16.41
N LEU A 141 23.77 6.15 -16.10
CA LEU A 141 25.11 5.87 -15.60
C LEU A 141 26.24 6.45 -16.47
N PRO A 142 26.19 6.43 -17.82
CA PRO A 142 27.23 7.05 -18.64
C PRO A 142 27.28 8.58 -18.56
N VAL A 143 26.25 9.21 -18.01
CA VAL A 143 26.14 10.67 -17.90
C VAL A 143 26.83 11.16 -16.61
N PHE A 144 26.82 10.32 -15.58
CA PHE A 144 27.41 10.59 -14.28
C PHE A 144 28.73 9.81 -14.13
N ASP A 145 29.79 10.47 -13.67
CA ASP A 145 31.08 9.83 -13.39
C ASP A 145 31.05 9.15 -12.01
N LEU A 146 30.41 7.98 -11.98
CA LEU A 146 30.15 7.21 -10.75
C LEU A 146 31.01 5.95 -10.69
N PRO A 147 31.39 5.48 -9.48
CA PRO A 147 32.09 4.21 -9.29
C PRO A 147 31.33 3.04 -9.91
N ALA A 148 32.07 2.03 -10.39
CA ALA A 148 31.50 0.83 -11.03
C ALA A 148 30.44 0.09 -10.20
N VAL A 149 30.44 0.28 -8.87
CA VAL A 149 29.43 -0.32 -7.96
C VAL A 149 28.00 0.14 -8.30
N TYR A 150 27.81 1.32 -8.87
CA TYR A 150 26.49 1.83 -9.31
C TYR A 150 25.95 1.09 -10.53
N SER A 151 26.73 0.29 -11.22
CA SER A 151 26.25 -0.59 -12.30
C SER A 151 25.50 -1.82 -11.80
N GLN A 152 25.40 -2.03 -10.48
CA GLN A 152 24.59 -3.10 -9.91
C GLN A 152 23.09 -2.78 -10.06
N PRO A 153 22.23 -3.83 -10.16
CA PRO A 153 20.78 -3.62 -10.28
C PRO A 153 20.20 -2.97 -9.01
N MET A 154 19.77 -1.72 -9.13
CA MET A 154 19.25 -0.91 -8.03
C MET A 154 18.03 -1.56 -7.36
N LEU A 155 17.05 -2.03 -8.15
CA LEU A 155 15.85 -2.63 -7.58
C LEU A 155 16.13 -3.94 -6.85
N VAL A 156 17.08 -4.75 -7.34
CA VAL A 156 17.48 -5.98 -6.65
C VAL A 156 18.04 -5.65 -5.27
N GLU A 157 18.89 -4.64 -5.17
CA GLU A 157 19.45 -4.22 -3.88
C GLU A 157 18.38 -3.59 -2.99
N VAL A 158 17.54 -2.70 -3.53
CA VAL A 158 16.40 -2.09 -2.80
C VAL A 158 15.47 -3.15 -2.21
N PHE A 159 15.16 -4.21 -2.96
CA PHE A 159 14.24 -5.27 -2.50
C PHE A 159 14.93 -6.47 -1.86
N SER A 160 16.26 -6.50 -1.80
CA SER A 160 17.00 -7.59 -1.14
C SER A 160 16.77 -7.66 0.37
N LEU A 161 16.14 -6.63 0.94
CA LEU A 161 15.78 -6.51 2.35
C LEU A 161 16.98 -6.68 3.32
N ARG A 162 18.21 -6.53 2.82
CA ARG A 162 19.43 -6.50 3.66
C ARG A 162 19.40 -5.38 4.70
N TRP A 163 18.54 -4.37 4.46
CA TRP A 163 18.32 -3.19 5.32
C TRP A 163 17.62 -3.48 6.64
N ALA A 164 16.92 -4.58 6.72
CA ALA A 164 16.26 -4.97 7.94
C ALA A 164 17.19 -5.89 8.74
N HIS A 165 18.21 -5.30 9.32
CA HIS A 165 18.97 -5.98 10.36
C HIS A 165 18.00 -6.39 11.46
N ALA A 166 17.83 -7.69 11.66
CA ALA A 166 17.12 -8.19 12.81
C ALA A 166 17.79 -7.58 14.05
N SER A 167 17.01 -6.95 14.93
CA SER A 167 17.52 -6.60 16.24
C SER A 167 17.96 -7.89 16.90
N VAL A 168 19.23 -7.98 17.21
CA VAL A 168 19.82 -9.10 17.92
C VAL A 168 19.83 -8.80 19.41
N ASP A 169 19.62 -9.80 20.23
CA ASP A 169 19.77 -9.71 21.67
C ASP A 169 21.25 -9.58 22.08
N ALA A 170 21.51 -9.52 23.37
CA ALA A 170 22.87 -9.46 23.94
C ALA A 170 23.72 -10.70 23.59
N THR A 171 23.12 -11.79 23.14
CA THR A 171 23.79 -13.04 22.73
C THR A 171 24.05 -13.13 21.24
N GLY A 172 23.56 -12.14 20.46
CA GLY A 172 23.66 -12.11 19.00
C GLY A 172 22.56 -12.90 18.28
N GLU A 173 21.58 -13.43 19.02
CA GLU A 173 20.45 -14.13 18.45
C GLU A 173 19.33 -13.15 18.01
N PRO A 174 18.58 -13.43 16.93
CA PRO A 174 17.51 -12.57 16.49
C PRO A 174 16.34 -12.60 17.49
N VAL A 175 15.93 -11.41 17.97
CA VAL A 175 14.83 -11.24 18.94
C VAL A 175 13.49 -11.69 18.35
N TYR A 176 13.33 -11.68 17.03
CA TYR A 176 12.11 -12.10 16.34
C TYR A 176 12.40 -12.77 15.00
N SER A 177 11.44 -13.58 14.56
CA SER A 177 11.50 -14.19 13.22
C SER A 177 11.33 -13.14 12.13
N TRP A 178 12.34 -12.97 11.30
CA TRP A 178 12.31 -12.09 10.13
C TRP A 178 11.07 -12.30 9.23
N TRP A 179 10.72 -13.56 8.98
CA TRP A 179 9.56 -13.91 8.16
C TRP A 179 8.23 -13.45 8.74
N LEU A 180 8.06 -13.52 10.06
CA LEU A 180 6.85 -13.05 10.73
C LEU A 180 6.75 -11.52 10.67
N MET A 181 7.86 -10.81 10.86
CA MET A 181 7.90 -9.37 10.71
C MET A 181 7.53 -8.95 9.28
N GLN A 182 8.11 -9.61 8.28
CA GLN A 182 7.81 -9.38 6.88
C GLN A 182 6.33 -9.65 6.56
N LEU A 183 5.79 -10.76 7.07
CA LEU A 183 4.38 -11.10 6.92
C LEU A 183 3.47 -10.05 7.55
N LEU A 184 3.79 -9.56 8.75
CA LEU A 184 3.05 -8.49 9.41
C LEU A 184 3.03 -7.21 8.56
N VAL A 185 4.17 -6.81 8.00
CA VAL A 185 4.24 -5.63 7.10
C VAL A 185 3.32 -5.81 5.90
N TRP A 186 3.34 -6.96 5.24
CA TRP A 186 2.45 -7.23 4.10
C TRP A 186 0.97 -7.21 4.49
N ILE A 187 0.61 -7.83 5.62
CA ILE A 187 -0.77 -7.84 6.12
C ILE A 187 -1.20 -6.42 6.50
N PHE A 188 -0.33 -5.63 7.11
CA PHE A 188 -0.61 -4.23 7.44
C PHE A 188 -0.84 -3.37 6.18
N CYS A 189 -0.04 -3.55 5.13
CA CYS A 189 -0.26 -2.91 3.84
C CYS A 189 -1.61 -3.30 3.23
N LEU A 190 -1.96 -4.60 3.30
CA LEU A 190 -3.23 -5.12 2.80
C LEU A 190 -4.42 -4.58 3.60
N TRP A 191 -4.30 -4.46 4.92
CA TRP A 191 -5.30 -3.83 5.77
C TRP A 191 -5.52 -2.36 5.43
N ASN A 192 -4.45 -1.58 5.29
CA ASN A 192 -4.54 -0.18 4.83
C ASN A 192 -5.24 -0.09 3.47
N HIS A 193 -4.83 -0.90 2.50
CA HIS A 193 -5.48 -0.96 1.19
C HIS A 193 -6.99 -1.26 1.31
N SER A 194 -7.39 -2.19 2.18
CA SER A 194 -8.79 -2.54 2.42
C SER A 194 -9.61 -1.40 3.04
N LEU A 195 -9.01 -0.59 3.93
CA LEU A 195 -9.64 0.60 4.49
C LEU A 195 -9.98 1.63 3.41
N PHE A 196 -9.07 1.83 2.44
CA PHE A 196 -9.31 2.76 1.33
C PHE A 196 -10.31 2.20 0.31
N ILE A 197 -10.40 0.88 0.13
CA ILE A 197 -11.50 0.24 -0.60
C ILE A 197 -12.84 0.52 0.09
N LEU A 198 -12.90 0.37 1.41
CA LEU A 198 -14.10 0.67 2.19
C LEU A 198 -14.49 2.15 2.08
N GLY A 199 -13.54 3.06 2.26
CA GLY A 199 -13.75 4.50 2.10
C GLY A 199 -14.23 4.86 0.69
N GLY A 200 -13.64 4.26 -0.35
CA GLY A 200 -14.05 4.43 -1.75
C GLY A 200 -15.45 3.90 -2.05
N SER A 201 -15.90 2.87 -1.32
CA SER A 201 -17.25 2.34 -1.41
C SER A 201 -18.28 3.18 -0.66
N PHE A 202 -17.84 3.92 0.37
CA PHE A 202 -18.70 4.75 1.20
C PHE A 202 -18.89 6.15 0.62
N TRP A 203 -17.80 6.79 0.15
CA TRP A 203 -17.83 8.17 -0.38
C TRP A 203 -17.67 8.21 -1.89
N TYR A 204 -18.71 8.66 -2.60
CA TYR A 204 -18.67 8.79 -4.07
C TYR A 204 -17.87 10.04 -4.55
N LYS A 205 -17.78 11.10 -3.73
CA LYS A 205 -17.07 12.33 -4.08
C LYS A 205 -15.84 12.51 -3.19
N HIS A 206 -14.67 12.71 -3.81
CA HIS A 206 -13.38 12.89 -3.11
C HIS A 206 -13.09 11.79 -2.08
N PRO A 207 -13.20 10.49 -2.47
CA PRO A 207 -13.10 9.38 -1.52
C PRO A 207 -11.74 9.36 -0.80
N PHE A 208 -10.65 9.63 -1.51
CA PHE A 208 -9.31 9.63 -0.96
C PHE A 208 -9.16 10.61 0.22
N LEU A 209 -9.48 11.90 0.00
CA LEU A 209 -9.35 12.92 1.03
C LEU A 209 -10.26 12.66 2.24
N LYS A 210 -11.50 12.21 1.99
CA LYS A 210 -12.44 11.91 3.08
C LYS A 210 -12.01 10.70 3.91
N THR A 211 -11.44 9.68 3.26
CA THR A 211 -10.91 8.52 3.97
C THR A 211 -9.71 8.92 4.83
N ILE A 212 -8.76 9.71 4.28
CA ILE A 212 -7.63 10.24 5.07
C ILE A 212 -8.15 11.06 6.25
N GLY A 213 -9.09 11.98 6.00
CA GLY A 213 -9.68 12.80 7.09
C GLY A 213 -10.33 11.95 8.18
N ALA A 214 -11.09 10.90 7.80
CA ALA A 214 -11.67 9.97 8.76
C ALA A 214 -10.60 9.20 9.55
N CYS A 215 -9.57 8.70 8.86
CA CYS A 215 -8.44 8.02 9.52
C CYS A 215 -7.72 8.95 10.50
N LEU A 216 -7.47 10.22 10.13
CA LEU A 216 -6.86 11.21 11.02
C LEU A 216 -7.71 11.45 12.27
N VAL A 217 -9.02 11.63 12.12
CA VAL A 217 -9.93 11.81 13.27
C VAL A 217 -9.86 10.58 14.18
N VAL A 218 -9.94 9.37 13.63
CA VAL A 218 -9.85 8.13 14.42
C VAL A 218 -8.49 8.01 15.12
N THR A 219 -7.40 8.38 14.45
CA THR A 219 -6.05 8.35 15.04
C THR A 219 -5.92 9.36 16.19
N ILE A 220 -6.44 10.59 16.03
CA ILE A 220 -6.42 11.62 17.08
C ILE A 220 -7.24 11.16 18.28
N LEU A 221 -8.47 10.70 18.06
CA LEU A 221 -9.33 10.22 19.15
C LEU A 221 -8.72 9.00 19.85
N GLY A 222 -8.15 8.07 19.09
CA GLY A 222 -7.42 6.92 19.61
C GLY A 222 -6.20 7.33 20.43
N GLY A 223 -5.44 8.32 19.95
CA GLY A 223 -4.29 8.89 20.66
C GLY A 223 -4.68 9.54 22.00
N ILE A 224 -5.77 10.32 22.01
CA ILE A 224 -6.31 10.92 23.25
C ILE A 224 -6.74 9.82 24.23
N LEU A 225 -7.46 8.81 23.74
CA LEU A 225 -7.88 7.68 24.58
C LEU A 225 -6.67 6.94 25.16
N PHE A 226 -5.66 6.68 24.34
CA PHE A 226 -4.42 6.03 24.76
C PHE A 226 -3.66 6.84 25.80
N ALA A 227 -3.56 8.17 25.63
CA ALA A 227 -2.95 9.07 26.60
C ALA A 227 -3.67 9.02 27.95
N ASN A 228 -5.01 9.08 27.96
CA ASN A 228 -5.80 8.97 29.20
C ASN A 228 -5.62 7.59 29.88
N LEU A 229 -5.53 6.50 29.11
CA LEU A 229 -5.25 5.18 29.66
C LEU A 229 -3.83 5.08 30.24
N ALA A 230 -2.86 5.76 29.63
CA ALA A 230 -1.49 5.85 30.15
C ALA A 230 -1.45 6.60 31.47
N GLU A 231 -2.05 7.79 31.54
CA GLU A 231 -2.14 8.59 32.77
C GLU A 231 -2.91 7.85 33.89
N GLY A 232 -3.92 7.08 33.56
CA GLY A 232 -4.65 6.24 34.51
C GLY A 232 -3.87 5.02 35.02
N GLY A 233 -2.61 4.86 34.65
CA GLY A 233 -1.75 3.76 35.07
C GLY A 233 -2.14 2.38 34.48
N PHE A 234 -3.04 2.35 33.47
CA PHE A 234 -3.42 1.11 32.83
C PHE A 234 -2.24 0.50 32.06
N LEU A 235 -1.48 1.34 31.34
CA LEU A 235 -0.33 0.88 30.56
C LEU A 235 0.81 0.37 31.44
N THR A 236 1.07 1.03 32.59
CA THR A 236 2.07 0.55 33.54
C THR A 236 1.68 -0.80 34.12
N ARG A 237 0.43 -0.97 34.57
CA ARG A 237 -0.06 -2.27 35.08
C ARG A 237 -0.04 -3.35 33.99
N PHE A 238 -0.36 -3.00 32.74
CA PHE A 238 -0.29 -3.93 31.62
C PHE A 238 1.16 -4.31 31.30
N SER A 239 2.08 -3.34 31.34
CA SER A 239 3.51 -3.58 31.15
C SER A 239 4.07 -4.48 32.27
N ASP A 240 3.74 -4.20 33.52
CA ASP A 240 4.18 -5.00 34.66
C ASP A 240 3.63 -6.44 34.58
N TRP A 241 2.34 -6.58 34.24
CA TRP A 241 1.72 -7.89 33.99
C TRP A 241 2.38 -8.64 32.84
N MET A 242 2.73 -7.94 31.74
CA MET A 242 3.45 -8.54 30.62
C MET A 242 4.83 -9.01 31.03
N GLN A 243 5.60 -8.18 31.76
CA GLN A 243 6.94 -8.55 32.26
C GLN A 243 6.90 -9.73 33.22
N GLU A 244 5.88 -9.81 34.07
CA GLU A 244 5.72 -10.90 35.03
C GLU A 244 5.34 -12.22 34.35
N HIS A 245 4.48 -12.20 33.31
CA HIS A 245 3.92 -13.39 32.69
C HIS A 245 4.60 -13.79 31.39
N TYR A 246 5.24 -12.84 30.72
CA TYR A 246 5.91 -13.05 29.44
C TYR A 246 7.38 -12.62 29.57
N GLN A 247 8.28 -13.59 29.62
CA GLN A 247 9.70 -13.30 29.46
C GLN A 247 9.93 -12.82 28.03
N ASP A 248 10.89 -11.91 27.79
CA ASP A 248 11.29 -11.43 26.47
C ASP A 248 12.01 -12.55 25.67
N THR A 249 11.31 -13.66 25.49
CA THR A 249 11.81 -14.76 24.66
C THR A 249 11.38 -14.54 23.19
N PRO A 250 12.19 -14.96 22.22
CA PRO A 250 11.83 -14.90 20.80
C PRO A 250 10.48 -15.57 20.51
N GLN A 251 10.10 -16.58 21.27
CA GLN A 251 8.80 -17.27 21.14
C GLN A 251 7.62 -16.37 21.49
N THR A 252 7.74 -15.57 22.55
CA THR A 252 6.70 -14.64 22.99
C THR A 252 6.49 -13.51 21.98
N VAL A 253 7.60 -12.91 21.49
CA VAL A 253 7.55 -11.86 20.48
C VAL A 253 6.93 -12.39 19.19
N ASN A 254 7.33 -13.56 18.73
CA ASN A 254 6.76 -14.21 17.54
C ASN A 254 5.27 -14.54 17.72
N GLY A 255 4.84 -14.93 18.91
CA GLY A 255 3.44 -15.14 19.27
C GLY A 255 2.62 -13.86 19.14
N LEU A 256 3.11 -12.74 19.67
CA LEU A 256 2.47 -11.44 19.56
C LEU A 256 2.38 -10.97 18.11
N LEU A 257 3.45 -11.07 17.32
CA LEU A 257 3.46 -10.74 15.90
C LEU A 257 2.39 -11.55 15.14
N THR A 258 2.25 -12.83 15.46
CA THR A 258 1.23 -13.70 14.85
C THR A 258 -0.18 -13.25 15.21
N ILE A 259 -0.45 -12.96 16.48
CA ILE A 259 -1.77 -12.48 16.93
C ILE A 259 -2.13 -11.17 16.25
N ILE A 260 -1.22 -10.21 16.23
CA ILE A 260 -1.43 -8.91 15.56
C ILE A 260 -1.72 -9.11 14.07
N SER A 261 -0.98 -10.00 13.40
CA SER A 261 -1.18 -10.33 11.98
C SER A 261 -2.57 -10.90 11.73
N VAL A 262 -3.04 -11.82 12.57
CA VAL A 262 -4.38 -12.40 12.47
C VAL A 262 -5.46 -11.33 12.67
N VAL A 263 -5.30 -10.44 13.64
CA VAL A 263 -6.25 -9.35 13.89
C VAL A 263 -6.37 -8.42 12.66
N PHE A 264 -5.24 -7.99 12.07
CA PHE A 264 -5.28 -7.16 10.87
C PHE A 264 -5.90 -7.90 9.67
N LEU A 265 -5.66 -9.21 9.55
CA LEU A 265 -6.28 -10.02 8.50
C LEU A 265 -7.81 -10.08 8.67
N LEU A 266 -8.30 -10.28 9.88
CA LEU A 266 -9.74 -10.28 10.18
C LEU A 266 -10.37 -8.91 9.85
N PHE A 267 -9.72 -7.80 10.21
CA PHE A 267 -10.18 -6.46 9.82
C PHE A 267 -10.17 -6.26 8.31
N THR A 268 -9.19 -6.80 7.60
CA THR A 268 -9.14 -6.75 6.12
C THR A 268 -10.36 -7.43 5.49
N VAL A 269 -10.67 -8.65 5.94
CA VAL A 269 -11.83 -9.42 5.46
C VAL A 269 -13.13 -8.69 5.79
N PHE A 270 -13.24 -8.14 7.01
CA PHE A 270 -14.39 -7.34 7.42
C PHE A 270 -14.59 -6.11 6.55
N ASN A 271 -13.52 -5.35 6.24
CA ASN A 271 -13.58 -4.17 5.37
C ASN A 271 -14.05 -4.54 3.96
N TRP A 272 -13.55 -5.63 3.38
CA TRP A 272 -13.99 -6.09 2.06
C TRP A 272 -15.45 -6.55 2.06
N TRP A 273 -15.87 -7.28 3.08
CA TRP A 273 -17.27 -7.70 3.23
C TRP A 273 -18.20 -6.48 3.36
N LEU A 274 -17.84 -5.49 4.17
CA LEU A 274 -18.62 -4.28 4.33
C LEU A 274 -18.68 -3.46 3.03
N SER A 275 -17.55 -3.34 2.32
CA SER A 275 -17.47 -2.69 1.01
C SER A 275 -18.39 -3.37 -0.02
N TYR A 276 -18.40 -4.70 -0.05
CA TYR A 276 -19.31 -5.45 -0.90
C TYR A 276 -20.78 -5.22 -0.53
N ARG A 277 -21.12 -5.18 0.75
CA ARG A 277 -22.48 -4.86 1.21
C ARG A 277 -22.91 -3.45 0.80
N LEU A 278 -22.05 -2.47 0.91
CA LEU A 278 -22.32 -1.11 0.45
C LEU A 278 -22.55 -1.08 -1.07
N PHE A 279 -21.72 -1.78 -1.84
CA PHE A 279 -21.89 -1.90 -3.28
C PHE A 279 -23.22 -2.56 -3.67
N THR A 280 -23.60 -3.66 -3.03
CA THR A 280 -24.87 -4.37 -3.35
C THR A 280 -26.13 -3.55 -3.06
N ARG A 281 -26.03 -2.57 -2.17
CA ARG A 281 -27.11 -1.61 -1.84
C ARG A 281 -27.08 -0.36 -2.71
N SER A 282 -26.08 -0.19 -3.60
CA SER A 282 -26.03 0.92 -4.52
C SER A 282 -27.17 0.84 -5.54
N GLU A 283 -27.96 1.91 -5.65
CA GLU A 283 -29.10 2.02 -6.56
C GLU A 283 -28.80 3.08 -7.63
N VAL A 284 -29.53 3.01 -8.76
CA VAL A 284 -29.44 3.98 -9.85
C VAL A 284 -29.83 5.39 -9.38
N VAL A 285 -30.78 5.48 -8.45
CA VAL A 285 -31.22 6.75 -7.86
C VAL A 285 -30.49 6.97 -6.55
N LYS A 286 -29.93 8.16 -6.35
CA LYS A 286 -29.36 8.52 -5.04
C LYS A 286 -30.42 8.40 -3.94
N ARG A 287 -30.35 7.36 -3.13
CA ARG A 287 -31.05 7.35 -1.85
C ARG A 287 -30.47 8.51 -1.02
N LYS A 288 -31.31 9.48 -0.63
CA LYS A 288 -30.91 10.43 0.42
C LYS A 288 -30.64 9.61 1.68
N LEU A 289 -29.38 9.59 2.15
CA LEU A 289 -28.90 8.84 3.32
C LEU A 289 -29.62 9.21 4.66
N TRP A 290 -30.53 10.20 4.61
CA TRP A 290 -31.26 10.75 5.76
C TRP A 290 -32.79 10.62 5.59
N ARG A 291 -33.28 9.42 5.40
CA ARG A 291 -34.63 9.04 5.78
C ARG A 291 -34.53 7.75 6.60
N LEU A 292 -34.09 7.93 7.84
CA LEU A 292 -34.51 7.10 8.95
C LEU A 292 -35.85 7.61 9.43
#